data_aaabe84f748e191c22ebe5efed1879ed
#
_entry.id   aaabe84f748e191c22ebe5efed1879ed
#
_cell.length_a   1.000
_cell.length_b   1.000
_cell.length_c   1.000
_cell.angle_alpha   90.00
_cell.angle_beta   90.00
_cell.angle_gamma   90.00
#
_symmetry.space_group_name_H-M   'P 1'
#
loop_
_entity.id
_entity.type
_entity.pdbx_description
1 polymer ?
#
loop_
_entity_poly.entity_id
_entity_poly.type
_entity_poly.pdbx_seq_one_letter_code
_entity_poly.pdbx_strand_id
1 'polypeptide(L)'
;YFPGGQTRSVLTHAPFPLTFVSGSGATLTDADGHTYLDFLGDYTAGLLGHSERRVLDKAFEALSTNASVGGIHPAEATLAKLMCDRFGIERVRFTNSGTEANLLAMTTAVLATGRKKILVFKGGYHGSVFYFASGAAPWNAPFDFVMAPFNDEQAARTVINEHGESLAAVVVEPMLGSGGCIPASPQFLSSVFEAARSV
;
A
#
# COMPACT_ATOMS: atom_id res chain seq x y z
N TYR A 1 13.35 13.09 20.15
CA TYR A 1 13.31 14.08 19.06
C TYR A 1 12.13 13.83 18.11
N PHE A 2 11.58 12.62 18.07
CA PHE A 2 10.40 12.33 17.28
C PHE A 2 9.11 12.61 18.05
N PRO A 3 8.07 13.15 17.42
CA PRO A 3 6.75 13.20 18.03
C PRO A 3 6.29 11.80 18.46
N GLY A 4 5.95 11.62 19.74
CA GLY A 4 5.61 10.29 20.29
C GLY A 4 6.77 9.30 20.37
N GLY A 5 8.03 9.75 20.16
CA GLY A 5 9.24 8.93 20.29
C GLY A 5 9.55 8.03 19.09
N GLN A 6 8.82 8.15 17.96
CA GLN A 6 8.98 7.29 16.80
C GLN A 6 8.47 7.94 15.51
N THR A 7 8.92 7.44 14.35
CA THR A 7 8.56 7.99 13.03
C THR A 7 7.20 7.51 12.52
N ARG A 8 6.67 6.40 13.06
CA ARG A 8 5.41 5.77 12.58
C ARG A 8 4.55 5.40 13.78
N SER A 9 3.34 5.95 13.86
CA SER A 9 2.39 5.70 14.95
C SER A 9 2.05 4.21 15.14
N VAL A 10 2.08 3.42 14.08
CA VAL A 10 1.85 1.96 14.12
C VAL A 10 2.92 1.18 14.88
N LEU A 11 4.07 1.82 15.21
CA LEU A 11 5.13 1.22 16.02
C LEU A 11 4.92 1.43 17.53
N THR A 12 3.85 2.13 17.92
CA THR A 12 3.52 2.35 19.34
C THR A 12 2.80 1.11 19.90
N HIS A 13 3.44 0.42 20.81
CA HIS A 13 2.89 -0.74 21.51
C HIS A 13 2.95 -0.55 23.03
N ALA A 14 1.93 -1.00 23.74
CA ALA A 14 1.94 -1.04 25.20
C ALA A 14 2.73 -2.27 25.67
N PRO A 15 3.44 -2.20 26.80
CA PRO A 15 3.64 -1.04 27.67
C PRO A 15 4.65 -0.02 27.16
N PHE A 16 5.49 -0.40 26.19
CA PHE A 16 6.47 0.46 25.49
C PHE A 16 6.82 -0.17 24.13
N PRO A 17 7.23 0.64 23.13
CA PRO A 17 7.67 0.12 21.85
C PRO A 17 9.00 -0.61 22.00
N LEU A 18 9.13 -1.76 21.32
CA LEU A 18 10.40 -2.49 21.25
C LEU A 18 11.37 -1.78 20.30
N THR A 19 12.64 -1.75 20.69
CA THR A 19 13.72 -1.24 19.84
C THR A 19 14.54 -2.40 19.32
N PHE A 20 14.36 -2.76 18.05
CA PHE A 20 15.11 -3.84 17.42
C PHE A 20 16.45 -3.34 16.89
N VAL A 21 17.52 -4.12 17.14
CA VAL A 21 18.89 -3.83 16.73
C VAL A 21 19.39 -4.76 15.64
N SER A 22 18.77 -5.93 15.46
CA SER A 22 19.11 -6.86 14.39
C SER A 22 17.94 -7.78 14.02
N GLY A 23 18.03 -8.36 12.82
CA GLY A 23 17.08 -9.37 12.35
C GLY A 23 17.77 -10.37 11.42
N SER A 24 17.36 -11.64 11.48
CA SER A 24 17.85 -12.70 10.61
C SER A 24 16.75 -13.73 10.37
N GLY A 25 16.44 -14.00 9.10
CA GLY A 25 15.35 -14.90 8.75
C GLY A 25 14.01 -14.44 9.36
N ALA A 26 13.41 -15.25 10.21
CA ALA A 26 12.16 -14.93 10.91
C ALA A 26 12.38 -14.41 12.34
N THR A 27 13.59 -14.03 12.73
CA THR A 27 13.91 -13.64 14.09
C THR A 27 14.37 -12.21 14.18
N LEU A 28 13.88 -11.48 15.19
CA LEU A 28 14.32 -10.13 15.56
C LEU A 28 14.99 -10.16 16.94
N THR A 29 15.99 -9.30 17.14
CA THR A 29 16.64 -9.11 18.44
C THR A 29 16.50 -7.65 18.88
N ASP A 30 16.04 -7.45 20.12
CA ASP A 30 15.90 -6.11 20.68
C ASP A 30 17.20 -5.57 21.30
N ALA A 31 17.15 -4.31 21.77
CA ALA A 31 18.31 -3.64 22.38
C ALA A 31 18.76 -4.27 23.70
N ASP A 32 17.90 -5.03 24.37
CA ASP A 32 18.20 -5.74 25.61
C ASP A 32 18.69 -7.18 25.37
N GLY A 33 18.76 -7.61 24.09
CA GLY A 33 19.26 -8.92 23.68
C GLY A 33 18.20 -10.01 23.64
N HIS A 34 16.91 -9.70 23.85
CA HIS A 34 15.85 -10.68 23.71
C HIS A 34 15.55 -10.98 22.23
N THR A 35 15.19 -12.22 21.95
CA THR A 35 14.86 -12.67 20.60
C THR A 35 13.37 -12.95 20.46
N TYR A 36 12.82 -12.60 19.30
CA TYR A 36 11.39 -12.73 18.98
C TYR A 36 11.22 -13.40 17.63
N LEU A 37 10.20 -14.25 17.49
CA LEU A 37 9.72 -14.65 16.18
C LEU A 37 8.88 -13.53 15.58
N ASP A 38 9.23 -13.11 14.37
CA ASP A 38 8.52 -12.06 13.66
C ASP A 38 7.39 -12.63 12.81
N PHE A 39 6.16 -12.49 13.30
CA PHE A 39 4.93 -12.79 12.56
C PHE A 39 4.38 -11.59 11.78
N LEU A 40 4.99 -10.43 11.91
CA LEU A 40 4.57 -9.22 11.18
C LEU A 40 5.22 -9.13 9.79
N GLY A 41 6.48 -9.59 9.68
CA GLY A 41 7.22 -9.62 8.41
C GLY A 41 7.34 -8.24 7.74
N ASP A 42 7.59 -7.19 8.54
CA ASP A 42 7.65 -5.80 8.06
C ASP A 42 6.41 -5.42 7.23
N TYR A 43 5.23 -5.72 7.76
CA TYR A 43 3.94 -5.48 7.09
C TYR A 43 3.88 -6.08 5.68
N THR A 44 4.36 -7.32 5.52
CA THR A 44 4.45 -8.11 4.28
C THR A 44 5.56 -7.72 3.31
N ALA A 45 6.37 -6.68 3.58
CA ALA A 45 7.53 -6.38 2.77
C ALA A 45 8.66 -7.40 2.94
N GLY A 46 8.74 -8.04 4.10
CA GLY A 46 9.79 -9.00 4.47
C GLY A 46 9.61 -10.42 3.93
N LEU A 47 9.13 -10.62 2.70
CA LEU A 47 8.84 -11.93 2.11
C LEU A 47 10.01 -12.92 2.15
N LEU A 48 11.25 -12.44 2.09
CA LEU A 48 12.45 -13.27 2.10
C LEU A 48 13.06 -13.43 3.50
N GLY A 49 12.44 -12.83 4.51
CA GLY A 49 12.98 -12.73 5.86
C GLY A 49 14.01 -11.61 6.01
N HIS A 50 14.40 -11.38 7.28
CA HIS A 50 15.35 -10.34 7.62
C HIS A 50 16.78 -10.68 7.14
N SER A 51 17.48 -9.68 6.63
CA SER A 51 18.90 -9.77 6.27
C SER A 51 19.21 -10.84 5.22
N GLU A 52 18.31 -11.09 4.25
CA GLU A 52 18.56 -12.05 3.18
C GLU A 52 19.83 -11.69 2.40
N ARG A 53 20.83 -12.57 2.47
CA ARG A 53 22.18 -12.31 2.00
C ARG A 53 22.25 -12.00 0.50
N ARG A 54 21.48 -12.72 -0.32
CA ARG A 54 21.45 -12.51 -1.78
C ARG A 54 20.96 -11.12 -2.16
N VAL A 55 19.99 -10.59 -1.40
CA VAL A 55 19.46 -9.23 -1.60
C VAL A 55 20.49 -8.20 -1.16
N LEU A 56 21.08 -8.38 0.04
CA LEU A 56 22.09 -7.47 0.58
C LEU A 56 23.31 -7.37 -0.33
N ASP A 57 23.85 -8.50 -0.81
CA ASP A 57 25.01 -8.50 -1.69
C ASP A 57 24.76 -7.74 -2.99
N LYS A 58 23.58 -7.89 -3.60
CA LYS A 58 23.20 -7.13 -4.79
C LYS A 58 22.96 -5.65 -4.50
N ALA A 59 22.39 -5.32 -3.35
CA ALA A 59 22.24 -3.92 -2.93
C ALA A 59 23.60 -3.25 -2.71
N PHE A 60 24.56 -3.90 -2.02
CA PHE A 60 25.90 -3.39 -1.81
C PHE A 60 26.68 -3.25 -3.13
N GLU A 61 26.59 -4.22 -4.03
CA GLU A 61 27.18 -4.13 -5.37
C GLU A 61 26.67 -2.89 -6.12
N ALA A 62 25.35 -2.70 -6.15
CA ALA A 62 24.74 -1.56 -6.83
C ALA A 62 25.13 -0.23 -6.17
N LEU A 63 25.07 -0.13 -4.85
CA LEU A 63 25.42 1.08 -4.11
C LEU A 63 26.89 1.47 -4.27
N SER A 64 27.81 0.50 -4.38
CA SER A 64 29.24 0.75 -4.53
C SER A 64 29.61 1.41 -5.87
N THR A 65 28.78 1.23 -6.89
CA THR A 65 29.05 1.73 -8.24
C THR A 65 28.11 2.87 -8.65
N ASN A 66 27.00 3.03 -7.98
CA ASN A 66 25.88 3.78 -8.57
C ASN A 66 24.93 4.45 -7.55
N ALA A 67 25.41 4.81 -6.40
CA ALA A 67 24.62 5.58 -5.44
C ALA A 67 24.35 6.99 -5.96
N SER A 68 23.05 7.38 -6.00
CA SER A 68 22.62 8.78 -6.23
C SER A 68 23.11 9.42 -7.54
N VAL A 69 22.99 8.75 -8.66
CA VAL A 69 23.46 9.27 -9.95
C VAL A 69 22.59 10.39 -10.56
N GLY A 70 21.41 10.66 -9.99
CA GLY A 70 20.52 11.73 -10.46
C GLY A 70 20.11 11.60 -11.94
N GLY A 71 20.09 10.38 -12.47
CA GLY A 71 19.78 10.09 -13.85
C GLY A 71 19.09 8.72 -14.02
N ILE A 72 18.77 8.37 -15.26
CA ILE A 72 18.16 7.08 -15.59
C ILE A 72 19.19 5.96 -15.40
N HIS A 73 18.79 4.92 -14.69
CA HIS A 73 19.62 3.74 -14.46
C HIS A 73 19.07 2.51 -15.18
N PRO A 74 19.89 1.67 -15.83
CA PRO A 74 19.43 0.48 -16.55
C PRO A 74 18.61 -0.51 -15.71
N ALA A 75 18.84 -0.59 -14.41
CA ALA A 75 18.08 -1.45 -13.50
C ALA A 75 16.59 -1.06 -13.42
N GLU A 76 16.25 0.22 -13.61
CA GLU A 76 14.85 0.67 -13.64
C GLU A 76 14.09 0.02 -14.79
N ALA A 77 14.66 0.02 -16.00
CA ALA A 77 14.06 -0.60 -17.17
C ALA A 77 13.93 -2.12 -16.99
N THR A 78 14.93 -2.77 -16.39
CA THR A 78 14.90 -4.20 -16.09
C THR A 78 13.78 -4.52 -15.10
N LEU A 79 13.67 -3.76 -14.02
CA LEU A 79 12.60 -3.94 -13.02
C LEU A 79 11.22 -3.68 -13.63
N ALA A 80 11.08 -2.59 -14.41
CA ALA A 80 9.84 -2.26 -15.10
C ALA A 80 9.38 -3.40 -16.01
N LYS A 81 10.30 -3.97 -16.81
CA LYS A 81 10.00 -5.12 -17.65
C LYS A 81 9.53 -6.33 -16.86
N LEU A 82 10.25 -6.68 -15.78
CA LEU A 82 9.88 -7.81 -14.91
C LEU A 82 8.50 -7.63 -14.29
N MET A 83 8.16 -6.42 -13.84
CA MET A 83 6.84 -6.09 -13.29
C MET A 83 5.75 -6.20 -14.35
N CYS A 84 5.97 -5.63 -15.53
CA CYS A 84 5.00 -5.69 -16.62
C CYS A 84 4.73 -7.13 -17.08
N ASP A 85 5.78 -7.92 -17.28
CA ASP A 85 5.67 -9.32 -17.69
C ASP A 85 4.95 -10.18 -16.62
N ARG A 86 5.27 -9.95 -15.32
CA ARG A 86 4.70 -10.74 -14.22
C ARG A 86 3.22 -10.46 -13.98
N PHE A 87 2.81 -9.21 -14.06
CA PHE A 87 1.46 -8.79 -13.71
C PHE A 87 0.55 -8.51 -14.91
N GLY A 88 1.05 -8.69 -16.14
CA GLY A 88 0.28 -8.45 -17.36
C GLY A 88 -0.15 -6.98 -17.52
N ILE A 89 0.66 -6.03 -17.06
CA ILE A 89 0.42 -4.59 -17.18
C ILE A 89 1.28 -3.99 -18.28
N GLU A 90 0.74 -2.98 -18.97
CA GLU A 90 1.43 -2.36 -20.11
C GLU A 90 2.61 -1.49 -19.66
N ARG A 91 2.44 -0.75 -18.59
CA ARG A 91 3.43 0.23 -18.08
C ARG A 91 3.38 0.30 -16.56
N VAL A 92 4.51 0.65 -15.95
CA VAL A 92 4.66 0.84 -14.51
C VAL A 92 5.35 2.16 -14.20
N ARG A 93 4.97 2.80 -13.12
CA ARG A 93 5.66 3.94 -12.51
C ARG A 93 6.06 3.56 -11.09
N PHE A 94 7.33 3.74 -10.75
CA PHE A 94 7.84 3.54 -9.40
C PHE A 94 7.76 4.80 -8.56
N THR A 95 7.53 4.64 -7.26
CA THR A 95 7.49 5.69 -6.25
C THR A 95 8.20 5.19 -4.99
N ASN A 96 8.44 6.09 -4.02
CA ASN A 96 9.18 5.73 -2.80
C ASN A 96 8.31 5.04 -1.73
N SER A 97 7.00 5.10 -1.87
CA SER A 97 6.07 4.49 -0.90
C SER A 97 4.72 4.17 -1.55
N GLY A 98 3.94 3.27 -0.91
CA GLY A 98 2.57 3.00 -1.31
C GLY A 98 1.66 4.24 -1.19
N THR A 99 1.93 5.13 -0.23
CA THR A 99 1.22 6.42 -0.10
C THR A 99 1.42 7.28 -1.33
N GLU A 100 2.66 7.43 -1.82
CA GLU A 100 2.95 8.17 -3.04
C GLU A 100 2.33 7.50 -4.28
N ALA A 101 2.40 6.17 -4.36
CA ALA A 101 1.82 5.43 -5.48
C ALA A 101 0.30 5.66 -5.56
N ASN A 102 -0.40 5.55 -4.44
CA ASN A 102 -1.84 5.78 -4.40
C ASN A 102 -2.21 7.25 -4.64
N LEU A 103 -1.43 8.19 -4.11
CA LEU A 103 -1.61 9.62 -4.40
C LEU A 103 -1.50 9.88 -5.90
N LEU A 104 -0.46 9.37 -6.54
CA LEU A 104 -0.24 9.53 -7.97
C LEU A 104 -1.34 8.85 -8.79
N ALA A 105 -1.76 7.63 -8.42
CA ALA A 105 -2.81 6.91 -9.11
C ALA A 105 -4.15 7.64 -9.05
N MET A 106 -4.58 8.08 -7.86
CA MET A 106 -5.83 8.82 -7.68
C MET A 106 -5.79 10.17 -8.40
N THR A 107 -4.68 10.92 -8.31
CA THR A 107 -4.51 12.19 -9.03
C THR A 107 -4.58 11.97 -10.55
N THR A 108 -3.94 10.91 -11.05
CA THR A 108 -3.98 10.57 -12.48
C THR A 108 -5.40 10.23 -12.93
N ALA A 109 -6.14 9.45 -12.13
CA ALA A 109 -7.52 9.11 -12.44
C ALA A 109 -8.42 10.35 -12.49
N VAL A 110 -8.29 11.26 -11.52
CA VAL A 110 -9.03 12.54 -11.51
C VAL A 110 -8.71 13.37 -12.75
N LEU A 111 -7.44 13.49 -13.11
CA LEU A 111 -7.03 14.26 -14.28
C LEU A 111 -7.47 13.62 -15.61
N ALA A 112 -7.35 12.31 -15.73
CA ALA A 112 -7.67 11.57 -16.94
C ALA A 112 -9.19 11.54 -17.24
N THR A 113 -10.01 11.48 -16.18
CA THR A 113 -11.47 11.40 -16.32
C THR A 113 -12.15 12.76 -16.26
N GLY A 114 -11.51 13.79 -15.70
CA GLY A 114 -12.14 15.06 -15.33
C GLY A 114 -13.14 14.95 -14.17
N ARG A 115 -13.27 13.76 -13.58
CA ARG A 115 -14.19 13.46 -12.47
C ARG A 115 -13.46 13.68 -11.14
N LYS A 116 -14.19 13.78 -10.02
CA LYS A 116 -13.59 14.18 -8.73
C LYS A 116 -13.68 13.13 -7.65
N LYS A 117 -14.69 12.26 -7.68
CA LYS A 117 -14.96 11.32 -6.59
C LYS A 117 -14.09 10.07 -6.70
N ILE A 118 -13.64 9.61 -5.52
CA ILE A 118 -12.90 8.37 -5.36
C ILE A 118 -13.71 7.46 -4.43
N LEU A 119 -14.13 6.30 -4.90
CA LEU A 119 -14.74 5.30 -4.04
C LEU A 119 -13.66 4.50 -3.32
N VAL A 120 -13.81 4.39 -2.01
CA VAL A 120 -12.99 3.57 -1.11
C VAL A 120 -13.90 2.69 -0.24
N PHE A 121 -13.30 1.73 0.45
CA PHE A 121 -14.08 0.80 1.28
C PHE A 121 -13.75 0.97 2.76
N LYS A 122 -14.77 0.80 3.61
CA LYS A 122 -14.62 0.84 5.07
C LYS A 122 -13.63 -0.24 5.53
N GLY A 123 -12.69 0.14 6.38
CA GLY A 123 -11.59 -0.72 6.82
C GLY A 123 -10.33 -0.58 5.97
N GLY A 124 -10.39 0.12 4.83
CA GLY A 124 -9.29 0.26 3.88
C GLY A 124 -8.13 1.11 4.40
N TYR A 125 -6.92 0.72 3.98
CA TYR A 125 -5.69 1.47 4.20
C TYR A 125 -4.89 1.57 2.90
N HIS A 126 -4.77 2.76 2.36
CA HIS A 126 -4.08 3.00 1.10
C HIS A 126 -2.84 3.91 1.27
N GLY A 127 -2.36 4.03 2.49
CA GLY A 127 -1.22 4.87 2.86
C GLY A 127 -1.51 5.77 4.06
N SER A 128 -0.48 6.43 4.60
CA SER A 128 -0.57 7.20 5.85
C SER A 128 -1.58 8.35 5.82
N VAL A 129 -1.88 8.87 4.62
CA VAL A 129 -2.88 9.93 4.40
C VAL A 129 -4.11 9.41 3.62
N PHE A 130 -4.36 8.11 3.68
CA PHE A 130 -5.49 7.43 3.04
C PHE A 130 -5.97 6.29 3.93
N TYR A 131 -6.60 6.63 5.07
CA TYR A 131 -7.03 5.67 6.08
C TYR A 131 -8.54 5.77 6.33
N PHE A 132 -9.23 4.62 6.26
CA PHE A 132 -10.69 4.55 6.21
C PHE A 132 -11.29 3.51 7.20
N ALA A 133 -10.65 3.31 8.36
CA ALA A 133 -11.07 2.29 9.34
C ALA A 133 -12.54 2.42 9.77
N SER A 134 -12.97 3.60 10.18
CA SER A 134 -14.35 3.86 10.63
C SER A 134 -15.02 5.02 9.89
N GLY A 135 -14.35 5.58 8.91
CA GLY A 135 -14.67 6.76 8.16
C GLY A 135 -13.41 7.35 7.57
N ALA A 136 -13.51 8.42 6.78
CA ALA A 136 -12.35 9.15 6.33
C ALA A 136 -11.64 9.78 7.54
N ALA A 137 -10.36 9.49 7.72
CA ALA A 137 -9.57 10.10 8.78
C ALA A 137 -9.42 11.61 8.52
N PRO A 138 -9.41 12.45 9.56
CA PRO A 138 -9.34 13.91 9.38
C PRO A 138 -8.03 14.41 8.75
N TRP A 139 -6.99 13.57 8.75
CA TRP A 139 -5.69 13.84 8.11
C TRP A 139 -5.55 13.25 6.71
N ASN A 140 -6.63 12.64 6.15
CA ASN A 140 -6.57 12.16 4.78
C ASN A 140 -6.37 13.31 3.79
N ALA A 141 -5.62 13.03 2.72
CA ALA A 141 -5.47 13.99 1.63
C ALA A 141 -6.84 14.37 1.06
N PRO A 142 -7.05 15.63 0.66
CA PRO A 142 -8.36 16.22 0.41
C PRO A 142 -8.95 15.84 -0.96
N PHE A 143 -9.07 14.55 -1.26
CA PHE A 143 -9.90 14.07 -2.35
C PHE A 143 -11.37 13.98 -1.93
N ASP A 144 -12.27 14.04 -2.89
CA ASP A 144 -13.71 13.83 -2.66
C ASP A 144 -14.00 12.32 -2.55
N PHE A 145 -13.85 11.79 -1.33
CA PHE A 145 -14.07 10.37 -1.07
C PHE A 145 -15.53 10.04 -0.84
N VAL A 146 -16.01 8.99 -1.50
CA VAL A 146 -17.25 8.28 -1.17
C VAL A 146 -16.88 6.89 -0.64
N MET A 147 -17.70 6.33 0.23
CA MET A 147 -17.36 5.11 0.94
C MET A 147 -18.48 4.07 0.85
N ALA A 148 -18.08 2.81 0.64
CA ALA A 148 -18.98 1.65 0.73
C ALA A 148 -18.49 0.64 1.78
N PRO A 149 -19.37 -0.22 2.31
CA PRO A 149 -18.95 -1.37 3.10
C PRO A 149 -18.12 -2.33 2.25
N PHE A 150 -17.07 -2.91 2.87
CA PHE A 150 -16.28 -3.95 2.23
C PHE A 150 -17.02 -5.29 2.24
N ASN A 151 -16.89 -6.08 1.17
CA ASN A 151 -17.61 -7.34 0.94
C ASN A 151 -19.15 -7.23 0.87
N ASP A 152 -19.69 -6.04 0.68
CA ASP A 152 -21.12 -5.83 0.38
C ASP A 152 -21.28 -5.44 -1.09
N GLU A 153 -21.62 -6.43 -1.92
CA GLU A 153 -21.74 -6.27 -3.37
C GLU A 153 -22.84 -5.26 -3.74
N GLN A 154 -23.99 -5.36 -3.07
CA GLN A 154 -25.14 -4.51 -3.37
C GLN A 154 -24.84 -3.05 -3.00
N ALA A 155 -24.29 -2.81 -1.82
CA ALA A 155 -23.92 -1.46 -1.40
C ALA A 155 -22.84 -0.86 -2.30
N ALA A 156 -21.84 -1.63 -2.69
CA ALA A 156 -20.79 -1.18 -3.61
C ALA A 156 -21.37 -0.78 -4.97
N ARG A 157 -22.22 -1.62 -5.58
CA ARG A 157 -22.90 -1.30 -6.85
C ARG A 157 -23.79 -0.08 -6.75
N THR A 158 -24.53 0.06 -5.66
CA THR A 158 -25.39 1.23 -5.43
C THR A 158 -24.56 2.50 -5.42
N VAL A 159 -23.48 2.57 -4.64
CA VAL A 159 -22.61 3.76 -4.56
C VAL A 159 -21.94 4.04 -5.90
N ILE A 160 -21.48 3.02 -6.64
CA ILE A 160 -20.88 3.20 -7.97
C ILE A 160 -21.91 3.79 -8.94
N ASN A 161 -23.13 3.26 -8.98
CA ASN A 161 -24.16 3.74 -9.89
C ASN A 161 -24.64 5.16 -9.55
N GLU A 162 -24.80 5.47 -8.26
CA GLU A 162 -25.21 6.80 -7.80
C GLU A 162 -24.21 7.90 -8.14
N HIS A 163 -22.92 7.55 -8.17
CA HIS A 163 -21.84 8.51 -8.40
C HIS A 163 -21.13 8.35 -9.75
N GLY A 164 -21.59 7.44 -10.61
CA GLY A 164 -20.89 7.03 -11.83
C GLY A 164 -20.37 8.18 -12.68
N GLU A 165 -21.18 9.21 -12.94
CA GLU A 165 -20.78 10.38 -13.74
C GLU A 165 -19.69 11.24 -13.08
N SER A 166 -19.53 11.17 -11.76
CA SER A 166 -18.55 11.92 -10.98
C SER A 166 -17.39 11.06 -10.44
N LEU A 167 -17.48 9.73 -10.61
CA LEU A 167 -16.53 8.77 -10.06
C LEU A 167 -15.30 8.65 -10.94
N ALA A 168 -14.15 9.13 -10.45
CA ALA A 168 -12.86 9.05 -11.13
C ALA A 168 -12.19 7.69 -10.97
N ALA A 169 -12.33 7.07 -9.80
CA ALA A 169 -11.72 5.78 -9.49
C ALA A 169 -12.44 5.03 -8.39
N VAL A 170 -12.25 3.71 -8.40
CA VAL A 170 -12.53 2.81 -7.27
C VAL A 170 -11.22 2.24 -6.77
N VAL A 171 -10.92 2.42 -5.48
CA VAL A 171 -9.71 1.91 -4.84
C VAL A 171 -10.10 0.81 -3.86
N VAL A 172 -9.60 -0.39 -4.10
CA VAL A 172 -9.95 -1.58 -3.32
C VAL A 172 -8.71 -2.42 -3.01
N GLU A 173 -8.64 -2.98 -1.80
CA GLU A 173 -7.69 -4.01 -1.44
C GLU A 173 -8.27 -5.38 -1.77
N PRO A 174 -7.52 -6.32 -2.36
CA PRO A 174 -7.99 -7.70 -2.51
C PRO A 174 -8.12 -8.43 -1.16
N MET A 175 -7.46 -7.91 -0.14
CA MET A 175 -7.60 -8.29 1.26
C MET A 175 -7.33 -7.04 2.12
N LEU A 176 -8.26 -6.66 2.99
CA LEU A 176 -8.02 -5.59 3.95
C LEU A 176 -6.86 -5.99 4.87
N GLY A 177 -5.67 -5.43 4.66
CA GLY A 177 -4.50 -5.74 5.50
C GLY A 177 -4.66 -5.16 6.89
N SER A 178 -4.64 -3.85 6.99
CA SER A 178 -4.82 -3.11 8.25
C SER A 178 -6.21 -3.30 8.89
N GLY A 179 -7.21 -3.63 8.07
CA GLY A 179 -8.58 -3.86 8.51
C GLY A 179 -8.83 -5.23 9.17
N GLY A 180 -7.78 -6.05 9.38
CA GLY A 180 -7.88 -7.34 10.06
C GLY A 180 -7.67 -8.56 9.17
N CYS A 181 -6.91 -8.42 8.08
CA CYS A 181 -6.61 -9.49 7.12
C CYS A 181 -7.89 -10.15 6.56
N ILE A 182 -8.89 -9.33 6.22
CA ILE A 182 -10.17 -9.80 5.70
C ILE A 182 -10.09 -9.93 4.18
N PRO A 183 -10.13 -11.13 3.59
CA PRO A 183 -10.10 -11.28 2.13
C PRO A 183 -11.41 -10.77 1.50
N ALA A 184 -11.27 -10.16 0.33
CA ALA A 184 -12.41 -9.87 -0.52
C ALA A 184 -12.98 -11.18 -1.09
N SER A 185 -14.31 -11.30 -1.14
CA SER A 185 -14.91 -12.41 -1.88
C SER A 185 -14.69 -12.21 -3.39
N PRO A 186 -14.46 -13.30 -4.17
CA PRO A 186 -14.36 -13.19 -5.62
C PRO A 186 -15.57 -12.51 -6.25
N GLN A 187 -16.77 -12.79 -5.73
CA GLN A 187 -18.03 -12.20 -6.19
C GLN A 187 -18.06 -10.69 -5.98
N PHE A 188 -17.62 -10.23 -4.78
CA PHE A 188 -17.51 -8.81 -4.49
C PHE A 188 -16.57 -8.10 -5.45
N LEU A 189 -15.35 -8.64 -5.66
CA LEU A 189 -14.40 -8.04 -6.60
C LEU A 189 -14.95 -7.99 -8.03
N SER A 190 -15.51 -9.10 -8.54
CA SER A 190 -16.11 -9.13 -9.87
C SER A 190 -17.24 -8.08 -10.00
N SER A 191 -18.11 -8.01 -9.00
CA SER A 191 -19.20 -7.03 -8.97
C SER A 191 -18.72 -5.58 -9.00
N VAL A 192 -17.68 -5.26 -8.19
CA VAL A 192 -17.05 -3.94 -8.16
C VAL A 192 -16.41 -3.59 -9.51
N PHE A 193 -15.64 -4.53 -10.11
CA PHE A 193 -15.01 -4.32 -11.41
C PHE A 193 -16.02 -4.12 -12.54
N GLU A 194 -17.07 -4.94 -12.57
CA GLU A 194 -18.14 -4.81 -13.57
C GLU A 194 -18.88 -3.47 -13.45
N ALA A 195 -19.30 -3.10 -12.24
CA ALA A 195 -19.98 -1.84 -12.01
C ALA A 195 -19.10 -0.63 -12.35
N ALA A 196 -17.82 -0.63 -11.93
CA ALA A 196 -16.91 0.46 -12.23
C ALA A 196 -16.62 0.64 -13.73
N ARG A 197 -16.70 -0.45 -14.52
CA ARG A 197 -16.51 -0.38 -15.98
C ARG A 197 -17.75 0.06 -16.72
N SER A 198 -18.91 -0.01 -16.10
CA SER A 198 -20.19 0.35 -16.73
C SER A 198 -20.50 1.86 -16.65
N VAL A 199 -19.74 2.61 -15.87
CA VAL A 199 -19.85 4.06 -15.65
C VAL A 199 -18.58 4.79 -16.10
#